data_c7edcbab44b8f3d8bce5f03e79e9632a
#
_entry.id   c7edcbab44b8f3d8bce5f03e79e9632a
#
_cell.length_a   1.000
_cell.length_b   1.000
_cell.length_c   1.000
_cell.angle_alpha   90.00
_cell.angle_beta   90.00
_cell.angle_gamma   90.00
#
_symmetry.space_group_name_H-M   'P 1'
#
loop_
_entity.id
_entity.type
_entity.pdbx_description
1 polymer ?
#
loop_
_entity_poly.entity_id
_entity_poly.type
_entity_poly.pdbx_seq_one_letter_code
_entity_poly.pdbx_strand_id
1 'polypeptide(L)'
;MFETLKSAFRVKEMRRKLLYLLAMIFVIRIGSQLPIPGVDGSVFKQWFKSNTGDAFNFFDAFTGGSFESMSVFALNITPYITSSIIIQLLTIAIPALEEMHRDGEEGRKKMTAITRYVTVGLALFESIAMTIGFSRGNIVKDMNFLKAVVVIVSLTAGSAMLMWIGERITEKGVGNGISIVLAVNIVSRIPSDMTTLYENFIKGKTIAKGMLAGVIIFAIIMVVVVFVLILNGAERRIPVQYSKKMVGRKMMGGQATNIPLKVNTAGVIPIIFASSIMSFPGVIAQFAGKTNGTGIGSEILRGLSSSNWCNPSQLQYSWGLLVYIVLCVFFAYFYTSITFNPLEVADNIKKQGGFIPGIRPGKPTSDYLTKMLNYIIFIGAVGLIIVAVIPFFFNGVFGAHVSFGGTSIIIVVGVVLETLKQIESQLLVRNYKGFLNS
;
A
#
# COMPACT_ATOMS: atom_id res chain seq x y z
N MET A 1 -16.44 -16.98 -1.89
CA MET A 1 -14.97 -17.02 -1.85
C MET A 1 -14.38 -18.37 -2.22
N PHE A 2 -14.60 -19.43 -1.44
CA PHE A 2 -14.06 -20.77 -1.78
C PHE A 2 -14.61 -21.33 -3.10
N GLU A 3 -15.87 -21.10 -3.38
CA GLU A 3 -16.48 -21.52 -4.66
C GLU A 3 -15.92 -20.74 -5.85
N THR A 4 -15.66 -19.46 -5.70
CA THR A 4 -15.03 -18.62 -6.74
C THR A 4 -13.62 -19.10 -7.06
N LEU A 5 -12.80 -19.40 -6.04
CA LEU A 5 -11.47 -19.97 -6.21
C LEU A 5 -11.53 -21.36 -6.87
N LYS A 6 -12.42 -22.25 -6.41
CA LYS A 6 -12.61 -23.58 -7.00
C LYS A 6 -13.02 -23.49 -8.47
N SER A 7 -13.89 -22.56 -8.82
CA SER A 7 -14.32 -22.29 -10.19
C SER A 7 -13.15 -21.73 -11.04
N ALA A 8 -12.35 -20.83 -10.47
CA ALA A 8 -11.17 -20.29 -11.13
C ALA A 8 -10.14 -21.35 -11.49
N PHE A 9 -9.89 -22.32 -10.61
CA PHE A 9 -8.98 -23.43 -10.89
C PHE A 9 -9.51 -24.41 -11.96
N ARG A 10 -10.82 -24.53 -12.14
CA ARG A 10 -11.42 -25.36 -13.19
C ARG A 10 -11.22 -24.76 -14.59
N VAL A 11 -11.12 -23.44 -14.71
CA VAL A 11 -10.93 -22.74 -15.97
C VAL A 11 -9.45 -22.73 -16.33
N LYS A 12 -9.06 -23.39 -17.44
CA LYS A 12 -7.65 -23.56 -17.88
C LYS A 12 -6.87 -22.23 -17.94
N GLU A 13 -7.48 -21.18 -18.44
CA GLU A 13 -6.86 -19.86 -18.56
C GLU A 13 -6.60 -19.22 -17.20
N MET A 14 -7.60 -19.23 -16.30
CA MET A 14 -7.46 -18.70 -14.94
C MET A 14 -6.45 -19.49 -14.13
N ARG A 15 -6.47 -20.82 -14.27
CA ARG A 15 -5.46 -21.69 -13.64
C ARG A 15 -4.04 -21.33 -14.07
N ARG A 16 -3.81 -21.05 -15.36
CA ARG A 16 -2.50 -20.61 -15.87
C ARG A 16 -2.06 -19.29 -15.25
N LYS A 17 -2.97 -18.32 -15.16
CA LYS A 17 -2.70 -17.02 -14.52
C LYS A 17 -2.40 -17.15 -13.02
N LEU A 18 -3.14 -17.99 -12.29
CA LEU A 18 -2.92 -18.27 -10.88
C LEU A 18 -1.59 -19.01 -10.63
N LEU A 19 -1.26 -20.01 -11.46
CA LEU A 19 0.02 -20.70 -11.37
C LEU A 19 1.20 -19.75 -11.67
N TYR A 20 1.05 -18.84 -12.65
CA TYR A 20 2.05 -17.82 -12.93
C TYR A 20 2.25 -16.90 -11.73
N LEU A 21 1.16 -16.44 -11.09
CA LEU A 21 1.21 -15.65 -9.88
C LEU A 21 1.96 -16.36 -8.75
N LEU A 22 1.64 -17.63 -8.48
CA LEU A 22 2.31 -18.45 -7.46
C LEU A 22 3.80 -18.62 -7.76
N ALA A 23 4.16 -18.87 -9.02
CA ALA A 23 5.56 -18.96 -9.43
C ALA A 23 6.33 -17.65 -9.19
N MET A 24 5.72 -16.49 -9.49
CA MET A 24 6.33 -15.19 -9.25
C MET A 24 6.48 -14.89 -7.75
N ILE A 25 5.49 -15.26 -6.92
CA ILE A 25 5.59 -15.16 -5.46
C ILE A 25 6.77 -15.99 -4.93
N PHE A 26 6.96 -17.19 -5.45
CA PHE A 26 8.09 -18.03 -5.07
C PHE A 26 9.43 -17.39 -5.45
N VAL A 27 9.55 -16.79 -6.64
CA VAL A 27 10.76 -16.06 -7.06
C VAL A 27 11.03 -14.86 -6.13
N ILE A 28 9.99 -14.10 -5.76
CA ILE A 28 10.13 -12.98 -4.82
C ILE A 28 10.69 -13.49 -3.48
N ARG A 29 10.18 -14.60 -2.97
CA ARG A 29 10.62 -15.15 -1.69
C ARG A 29 12.05 -15.70 -1.72
N ILE A 30 12.47 -16.31 -2.83
CA ILE A 30 13.89 -16.69 -3.01
C ILE A 30 14.78 -15.46 -3.01
N GLY A 31 14.45 -14.44 -3.81
CA GLY A 31 15.26 -13.21 -3.91
C GLY A 31 15.34 -12.45 -2.58
N SER A 32 14.31 -12.51 -1.74
CA SER A 32 14.32 -11.90 -0.42
C SER A 32 15.21 -12.62 0.61
N GLN A 33 15.70 -13.82 0.30
CA GLN A 33 16.65 -14.57 1.12
C GLN A 33 18.09 -14.53 0.57
N LEU A 34 18.28 -14.03 -0.66
CA LEU A 34 19.62 -13.93 -1.25
C LEU A 34 20.38 -12.74 -0.66
N PRO A 35 21.47 -12.97 0.10
CA PRO A 35 22.24 -11.87 0.69
C PRO A 35 22.97 -11.08 -0.39
N ILE A 36 23.20 -9.80 -0.13
CA ILE A 36 24.01 -8.95 -1.00
C ILE A 36 25.47 -9.42 -0.96
N PRO A 37 26.13 -9.62 -2.10
CA PRO A 37 27.52 -10.02 -2.14
C PRO A 37 28.42 -9.03 -1.40
N GLY A 38 29.26 -9.55 -0.49
CA GLY A 38 30.24 -8.75 0.27
C GLY A 38 29.68 -8.08 1.55
N VAL A 39 28.42 -8.31 1.91
CA VAL A 39 27.82 -7.85 3.17
C VAL A 39 27.54 -9.06 4.06
N ASP A 40 27.99 -9.00 5.33
CA ASP A 40 27.63 -10.02 6.32
C ASP A 40 26.30 -9.70 6.96
N GLY A 41 25.25 -10.41 6.54
CA GLY A 41 23.90 -10.23 7.06
C GLY A 41 23.76 -10.48 8.57
N SER A 42 24.64 -11.29 9.17
CA SER A 42 24.62 -11.55 10.61
C SER A 42 25.07 -10.34 11.43
N VAL A 43 26.10 -9.64 10.98
CA VAL A 43 26.60 -8.40 11.58
C VAL A 43 25.56 -7.29 11.44
N PHE A 44 24.95 -7.19 10.26
CA PHE A 44 23.88 -6.22 10.02
C PHE A 44 22.68 -6.47 10.94
N LYS A 45 22.25 -7.72 11.06
CA LYS A 45 21.13 -8.11 11.93
C LYS A 45 21.37 -7.78 13.40
N GLN A 46 22.59 -7.98 13.90
CA GLN A 46 22.98 -7.59 15.27
C GLN A 46 23.00 -6.07 15.43
N TRP A 47 23.59 -5.35 14.49
CA TRP A 47 23.59 -3.89 14.48
C TRP A 47 22.16 -3.33 14.41
N PHE A 48 21.33 -3.91 13.56
CA PHE A 48 19.91 -3.57 13.41
C PHE A 48 19.16 -3.70 14.73
N LYS A 49 19.32 -4.80 15.45
CA LYS A 49 18.69 -5.02 16.76
C LYS A 49 19.20 -4.10 17.86
N SER A 50 20.47 -3.71 17.82
CA SER A 50 21.10 -2.89 18.89
C SER A 50 20.94 -1.38 18.69
N ASN A 51 20.86 -0.91 17.44
CA ASN A 51 20.92 0.51 17.10
C ASN A 51 19.66 1.08 16.47
N THR A 52 18.68 0.24 16.14
CA THR A 52 17.50 0.73 15.42
C THR A 52 16.42 1.17 16.38
N GLY A 53 16.13 2.46 16.33
CA GLY A 53 14.83 2.97 16.68
C GLY A 53 13.79 2.50 15.64
N ASP A 54 12.51 2.53 16.03
CA ASP A 54 11.39 1.92 15.31
C ASP A 54 11.13 2.44 13.87
N ALA A 55 11.82 3.50 13.41
CA ALA A 55 11.70 3.98 12.04
C ALA A 55 12.09 2.91 11.00
N PHE A 56 13.12 2.12 11.29
CA PHE A 56 13.53 1.02 10.43
C PHE A 56 12.67 -0.23 10.59
N ASN A 57 12.09 -0.46 11.77
CA ASN A 57 11.14 -1.55 11.98
C ASN A 57 9.90 -1.38 11.08
N PHE A 58 9.44 -0.13 10.92
CA PHE A 58 8.36 0.18 9.99
C PHE A 58 8.77 -0.12 8.54
N PHE A 59 9.96 0.33 8.12
CA PHE A 59 10.48 0.07 6.77
C PHE A 59 10.63 -1.45 6.53
N ASP A 60 11.19 -2.16 7.51
CA ASP A 60 11.38 -3.60 7.42
C ASP A 60 10.05 -4.39 7.40
N ALA A 61 8.98 -3.85 8.00
CA ALA A 61 7.65 -4.42 7.90
C ALA A 61 7.16 -4.52 6.45
N PHE A 62 7.42 -3.51 5.62
CA PHE A 62 7.07 -3.51 4.19
C PHE A 62 8.00 -4.36 3.34
N THR A 63 9.27 -4.51 3.76
CA THR A 63 10.25 -5.34 3.04
C THR A 63 10.12 -6.83 3.36
N GLY A 64 9.33 -7.20 4.39
CA GLY A 64 9.10 -8.59 4.77
C GLY A 64 10.33 -9.27 5.34
N GLY A 65 11.21 -8.53 6.06
CA GLY A 65 12.46 -9.02 6.62
C GLY A 65 13.63 -9.04 5.63
N SER A 66 13.42 -8.58 4.40
CA SER A 66 14.47 -8.52 3.37
C SER A 66 15.52 -7.46 3.72
N PHE A 67 15.12 -6.40 4.43
CA PHE A 67 16.02 -5.36 4.91
C PHE A 67 16.87 -5.86 6.06
N GLU A 68 16.27 -6.46 7.09
CA GLU A 68 16.97 -7.05 8.25
C GLU A 68 17.99 -8.11 7.84
N SER A 69 17.70 -8.87 6.77
CA SER A 69 18.59 -9.91 6.23
C SER A 69 19.59 -9.38 5.19
N MET A 70 19.58 -8.09 4.88
CA MET A 70 20.43 -7.48 3.83
C MET A 70 20.38 -8.26 2.52
N SER A 71 19.18 -8.55 2.07
CA SER A 71 18.97 -9.26 0.81
C SER A 71 19.05 -8.32 -0.38
N VAL A 72 19.20 -8.89 -1.57
CA VAL A 72 19.17 -8.15 -2.85
C VAL A 72 17.87 -7.33 -2.99
N PHE A 73 16.77 -7.79 -2.36
CA PHE A 73 15.48 -7.09 -2.34
C PHE A 73 15.28 -6.19 -1.10
N ALA A 74 16.36 -5.76 -0.44
CA ALA A 74 16.26 -4.93 0.78
C ALA A 74 15.55 -3.58 0.55
N LEU A 75 15.72 -2.93 -0.62
CA LEU A 75 14.96 -1.72 -0.98
C LEU A 75 13.49 -2.00 -1.32
N ASN A 76 13.14 -3.26 -1.56
CA ASN A 76 11.81 -3.68 -1.95
C ASN A 76 11.29 -2.90 -3.18
N ILE A 77 9.98 -2.67 -3.21
CA ILE A 77 9.26 -1.91 -4.24
C ILE A 77 9.08 -0.44 -3.84
N THR A 78 9.66 -0.01 -2.71
CA THR A 78 9.53 1.35 -2.15
C THR A 78 9.92 2.44 -3.16
N PRO A 79 11.05 2.36 -3.89
CA PRO A 79 11.42 3.36 -4.89
C PRO A 79 10.37 3.50 -6.00
N TYR A 80 9.71 2.41 -6.39
CA TYR A 80 8.64 2.45 -7.39
C TYR A 80 7.38 3.14 -6.85
N ILE A 81 6.99 2.84 -5.61
CA ILE A 81 5.83 3.49 -4.97
C ILE A 81 6.08 4.99 -4.90
N THR A 82 7.25 5.41 -4.39
CA THR A 82 7.63 6.81 -4.29
C THR A 82 7.65 7.50 -5.66
N SER A 83 8.22 6.85 -6.68
CA SER A 83 8.19 7.35 -8.06
C SER A 83 6.78 7.55 -8.59
N SER A 84 5.93 6.54 -8.40
CA SER A 84 4.53 6.60 -8.86
C SER A 84 3.78 7.76 -8.20
N ILE A 85 4.03 7.98 -6.91
CA ILE A 85 3.49 9.12 -6.17
C ILE A 85 3.97 10.44 -6.76
N ILE A 86 5.29 10.58 -6.94
CA ILE A 86 5.90 11.80 -7.48
C ILE A 86 5.31 12.10 -8.88
N ILE A 87 5.23 11.11 -9.75
CA ILE A 87 4.68 11.30 -11.10
C ILE A 87 3.20 11.67 -11.05
N GLN A 88 2.39 11.04 -10.17
CA GLN A 88 0.99 11.41 -10.00
C GLN A 88 0.82 12.85 -9.48
N LEU A 89 1.66 13.29 -8.53
CA LEU A 89 1.67 14.68 -8.06
C LEU A 89 2.08 15.65 -9.18
N LEU A 90 3.11 15.31 -9.94
CA LEU A 90 3.59 16.12 -11.05
C LEU A 90 2.59 16.20 -12.20
N THR A 91 1.72 15.21 -12.39
CA THR A 91 0.66 15.23 -13.39
C THR A 91 -0.31 16.40 -13.19
N ILE A 92 -0.50 16.86 -11.93
CA ILE A 92 -1.32 18.04 -11.64
C ILE A 92 -0.56 19.34 -11.88
N ALA A 93 0.75 19.33 -11.63
CA ALA A 93 1.58 20.54 -11.71
C ALA A 93 2.12 20.82 -13.11
N ILE A 94 2.29 19.78 -13.94
CA ILE A 94 2.90 19.87 -15.26
C ILE A 94 1.87 19.55 -16.34
N PRO A 95 1.45 20.56 -17.17
CA PRO A 95 0.42 20.37 -18.21
C PRO A 95 0.76 19.24 -19.21
N ALA A 96 2.03 19.07 -19.56
CA ALA A 96 2.47 18.00 -20.48
C ALA A 96 2.20 16.59 -19.92
N LEU A 97 2.31 16.40 -18.61
CA LEU A 97 1.98 15.12 -17.97
C LEU A 97 0.47 14.93 -17.85
N GLU A 98 -0.29 16.01 -17.65
CA GLU A 98 -1.76 15.98 -17.65
C GLU A 98 -2.29 15.58 -19.03
N GLU A 99 -1.75 16.14 -20.12
CA GLU A 99 -2.10 15.74 -21.48
C GLU A 99 -1.81 14.26 -21.72
N MET A 100 -0.62 13.76 -21.35
CA MET A 100 -0.30 12.35 -21.45
C MET A 100 -1.27 11.47 -20.63
N HIS A 101 -1.75 11.94 -19.49
CA HIS A 101 -2.73 11.20 -18.69
C HIS A 101 -4.09 11.10 -19.40
N ARG A 102 -4.47 12.11 -20.18
CA ARG A 102 -5.71 12.17 -20.96
C ARG A 102 -5.62 11.39 -22.27
N ASP A 103 -4.42 11.16 -22.83
CA ASP A 103 -4.19 10.47 -24.11
C ASP A 103 -4.51 8.95 -24.11
N GLY A 104 -5.16 8.42 -23.07
CA GLY A 104 -5.62 7.04 -23.01
C GLY A 104 -4.48 6.02 -22.88
N GLU A 105 -4.47 4.96 -23.72
CA GLU A 105 -3.49 3.86 -23.59
C GLU A 105 -2.06 4.25 -23.96
N GLU A 106 -1.87 5.09 -24.96
CA GLU A 106 -0.53 5.55 -25.38
C GLU A 106 0.11 6.44 -24.31
N GLY A 107 -0.65 7.37 -23.78
CA GLY A 107 -0.20 8.23 -22.70
C GLY A 107 0.16 7.43 -21.43
N ARG A 108 -0.67 6.43 -21.07
CA ARG A 108 -0.37 5.52 -19.94
C ARG A 108 0.93 4.76 -20.13
N LYS A 109 1.24 4.27 -21.34
CA LYS A 109 2.51 3.60 -21.63
C LYS A 109 3.70 4.53 -21.46
N LYS A 110 3.61 5.78 -21.92
CA LYS A 110 4.64 6.81 -21.75
C LYS A 110 4.84 7.14 -20.26
N MET A 111 3.77 7.37 -19.52
CA MET A 111 3.82 7.61 -18.06
C MET A 111 4.46 6.46 -17.31
N THR A 112 4.11 5.21 -17.63
CA THR A 112 4.73 4.03 -17.02
C THR A 112 6.24 3.98 -17.32
N ALA A 113 6.66 4.31 -18.54
CA ALA A 113 8.07 4.37 -18.88
C ALA A 113 8.83 5.45 -18.06
N ILE A 114 8.25 6.65 -17.92
CA ILE A 114 8.82 7.71 -17.08
C ILE A 114 8.92 7.24 -15.62
N THR A 115 7.87 6.64 -15.09
CA THR A 115 7.86 6.08 -13.72
C THR A 115 8.99 5.06 -13.52
N ARG A 116 9.25 4.18 -14.50
CA ARG A 116 10.36 3.22 -14.44
C ARG A 116 11.72 3.91 -14.37
N TYR A 117 11.97 4.92 -15.18
CA TYR A 117 13.24 5.67 -15.15
C TYR A 117 13.45 6.38 -13.81
N VAL A 118 12.40 7.04 -13.31
CA VAL A 118 12.44 7.71 -12.00
C VAL A 118 12.65 6.69 -10.89
N THR A 119 12.02 5.51 -10.96
CA THR A 119 12.21 4.41 -10.01
C THR A 119 13.66 3.96 -9.93
N VAL A 120 14.31 3.72 -11.07
CA VAL A 120 15.71 3.31 -11.10
C VAL A 120 16.62 4.41 -10.57
N GLY A 121 16.33 5.68 -10.90
CA GLY A 121 17.06 6.83 -10.36
C GLY A 121 16.93 6.97 -8.85
N LEU A 122 15.72 6.81 -8.30
CA LEU A 122 15.49 6.83 -6.86
C LEU A 122 16.13 5.62 -6.16
N ALA A 123 16.00 4.42 -6.73
CA ALA A 123 16.63 3.22 -6.19
C ALA A 123 18.16 3.37 -6.12
N LEU A 124 18.77 3.96 -7.15
CA LEU A 124 20.21 4.26 -7.15
C LEU A 124 20.56 5.27 -6.07
N PHE A 125 19.79 6.35 -5.92
CA PHE A 125 20.00 7.35 -4.87
C PHE A 125 19.87 6.72 -3.47
N GLU A 126 18.82 5.95 -3.21
CA GLU A 126 18.63 5.25 -1.95
C GLU A 126 19.75 4.23 -1.67
N SER A 127 20.19 3.48 -2.69
CA SER A 127 21.30 2.53 -2.59
C SER A 127 22.61 3.20 -2.20
N ILE A 128 22.91 4.36 -2.78
CA ILE A 128 24.11 5.15 -2.44
C ILE A 128 24.01 5.63 -0.99
N ALA A 129 22.87 6.20 -0.60
CA ALA A 129 22.65 6.69 0.74
C ALA A 129 22.80 5.59 1.79
N MET A 130 22.22 4.41 1.54
CA MET A 130 22.37 3.24 2.42
C MET A 130 23.82 2.77 2.50
N THR A 131 24.53 2.67 1.36
CA THR A 131 25.93 2.23 1.33
C THR A 131 26.83 3.17 2.12
N ILE A 132 26.63 4.48 2.04
CA ILE A 132 27.34 5.48 2.86
C ILE A 132 27.02 5.28 4.35
N GLY A 133 25.75 5.05 4.70
CA GLY A 133 25.32 4.77 6.08
C GLY A 133 25.98 3.52 6.64
N PHE A 134 26.06 2.45 5.87
CA PHE A 134 26.73 1.19 6.27
C PHE A 134 28.23 1.35 6.46
N SER A 135 28.88 2.15 5.62
CA SER A 135 30.31 2.47 5.75
C SER A 135 30.58 3.24 7.04
N ARG A 136 29.76 4.24 7.38
CA ARG A 136 29.91 5.03 8.63
C ARG A 136 29.58 4.23 9.88
N GLY A 137 28.61 3.32 9.79
CA GLY A 137 28.19 2.44 10.90
C GLY A 137 29.15 1.28 11.19
N ASN A 138 30.27 1.16 10.48
CA ASN A 138 31.19 0.02 10.57
C ASN A 138 30.52 -1.36 10.38
N ILE A 139 29.40 -1.40 9.65
CA ILE A 139 28.59 -2.60 9.42
C ILE A 139 29.29 -3.52 8.40
N VAL A 140 29.95 -2.91 7.41
CA VAL A 140 30.73 -3.63 6.41
C VAL A 140 32.20 -3.43 6.72
N LYS A 141 32.88 -4.50 7.14
CA LYS A 141 34.32 -4.51 7.37
C LYS A 141 35.05 -4.29 6.03
N ASP A 142 36.04 -3.41 6.05
CA ASP A 142 36.90 -3.10 4.89
C ASP A 142 36.09 -2.66 3.65
N MET A 143 35.27 -1.61 3.79
CA MET A 143 34.53 -1.02 2.68
C MET A 143 35.51 -0.45 1.64
N ASN A 144 35.75 -1.21 0.60
CA ASN A 144 36.52 -0.75 -0.56
C ASN A 144 35.59 -0.18 -1.63
N PHE A 145 36.07 0.71 -2.48
CA PHE A 145 35.28 1.30 -3.57
C PHE A 145 34.56 0.24 -4.41
N LEU A 146 35.24 -0.86 -4.73
CA LEU A 146 34.65 -1.95 -5.50
C LEU A 146 33.50 -2.65 -4.77
N LYS A 147 33.62 -2.89 -3.45
CA LYS A 147 32.54 -3.44 -2.62
C LYS A 147 31.34 -2.48 -2.56
N ALA A 148 31.57 -1.17 -2.41
CA ALA A 148 30.52 -0.17 -2.42
C ALA A 148 29.74 -0.18 -3.74
N VAL A 149 30.42 -0.24 -4.87
CA VAL A 149 29.79 -0.34 -6.20
C VAL A 149 28.96 -1.62 -6.31
N VAL A 150 29.45 -2.76 -5.85
CA VAL A 150 28.72 -4.04 -5.88
C VAL A 150 27.44 -3.94 -5.05
N VAL A 151 27.48 -3.36 -3.86
CA VAL A 151 26.29 -3.18 -2.99
C VAL A 151 25.26 -2.27 -3.67
N ILE A 152 25.69 -1.11 -4.19
CA ILE A 152 24.82 -0.14 -4.88
C ILE A 152 24.14 -0.78 -6.08
N VAL A 153 24.90 -1.45 -6.94
CA VAL A 153 24.38 -2.11 -8.14
C VAL A 153 23.43 -3.25 -7.77
N SER A 154 23.76 -4.05 -6.76
CA SER A 154 22.91 -5.17 -6.31
C SER A 154 21.57 -4.69 -5.77
N LEU A 155 21.55 -3.64 -4.93
CA LEU A 155 20.32 -3.07 -4.37
C LEU A 155 19.46 -2.43 -5.47
N THR A 156 20.08 -1.66 -6.36
CA THR A 156 19.37 -1.01 -7.48
C THR A 156 18.78 -2.05 -8.43
N ALA A 157 19.56 -3.06 -8.79
CA ALA A 157 19.09 -4.16 -9.64
C ALA A 157 17.97 -4.97 -8.99
N GLY A 158 18.05 -5.21 -7.67
CA GLY A 158 17.01 -5.90 -6.92
C GLY A 158 15.68 -5.16 -6.93
N SER A 159 15.69 -3.85 -6.68
CA SER A 159 14.48 -3.02 -6.75
C SER A 159 13.89 -2.97 -8.17
N ALA A 160 14.75 -2.80 -9.19
CA ALA A 160 14.32 -2.83 -10.60
C ALA A 160 13.72 -4.19 -10.99
N MET A 161 14.29 -5.30 -10.49
CA MET A 161 13.77 -6.64 -10.73
C MET A 161 12.40 -6.84 -10.06
N LEU A 162 12.20 -6.37 -8.82
CA LEU A 162 10.90 -6.43 -8.14
C LEU A 162 9.83 -5.61 -8.86
N MET A 163 10.18 -4.41 -9.32
CA MET A 163 9.30 -3.60 -10.17
C MET A 163 8.88 -4.37 -11.42
N TRP A 164 9.83 -4.97 -12.14
CA TRP A 164 9.55 -5.77 -13.33
C TRP A 164 8.67 -6.99 -13.02
N ILE A 165 8.93 -7.71 -11.92
CA ILE A 165 8.09 -8.82 -11.48
C ILE A 165 6.66 -8.36 -11.20
N GLY A 166 6.49 -7.24 -10.48
CA GLY A 166 5.18 -6.66 -10.19
C GLY A 166 4.39 -6.31 -11.46
N GLU A 167 5.03 -5.70 -12.45
CA GLU A 167 4.41 -5.41 -13.74
C GLU A 167 4.04 -6.69 -14.50
N ARG A 168 4.90 -7.70 -14.50
CA ARG A 168 4.61 -9.00 -15.13
C ARG A 168 3.47 -9.74 -14.46
N ILE A 169 3.32 -9.64 -13.15
CA ILE A 169 2.15 -10.19 -12.44
C ILE A 169 0.88 -9.46 -12.90
N THR A 170 0.92 -8.14 -13.04
CA THR A 170 -0.22 -7.35 -13.51
C THR A 170 -0.63 -7.72 -14.95
N GLU A 171 0.35 -7.93 -15.84
CA GLU A 171 0.10 -8.27 -17.25
C GLU A 171 -0.38 -9.71 -17.46
N LYS A 172 0.29 -10.69 -16.83
CA LYS A 172 0.11 -12.13 -17.10
C LYS A 172 -0.57 -12.89 -15.97
N GLY A 173 -0.69 -12.30 -14.80
CA GLY A 173 -1.32 -12.88 -13.62
C GLY A 173 -2.74 -12.38 -13.41
N VAL A 174 -3.11 -12.25 -12.14
CA VAL A 174 -4.39 -11.71 -11.66
C VAL A 174 -4.09 -10.70 -10.54
N GLY A 175 -4.80 -9.60 -10.54
CA GLY A 175 -4.61 -8.54 -9.52
C GLY A 175 -3.57 -7.50 -9.91
N ASN A 176 -3.40 -6.52 -9.05
CA ASN A 176 -2.33 -5.53 -9.16
C ASN A 176 -1.03 -6.15 -8.60
N GLY A 177 -0.07 -6.45 -9.48
CA GLY A 177 1.16 -7.14 -9.10
C GLY A 177 2.00 -6.39 -8.06
N ILE A 178 2.04 -5.06 -8.12
CA ILE A 178 2.73 -4.22 -7.15
C ILE A 178 2.13 -4.39 -5.74
N SER A 179 0.80 -4.31 -5.66
CA SER A 179 0.09 -4.51 -4.40
C SER A 179 0.26 -5.93 -3.87
N ILE A 180 0.32 -6.93 -4.76
CA ILE A 180 0.55 -8.33 -4.38
C ILE A 180 1.96 -8.51 -3.82
N VAL A 181 3.00 -7.91 -4.42
CA VAL A 181 4.37 -7.96 -3.88
C VAL A 181 4.41 -7.41 -2.46
N LEU A 182 3.76 -6.26 -2.21
CA LEU A 182 3.65 -5.69 -0.87
C LEU A 182 2.92 -6.63 0.09
N ALA A 183 1.77 -7.15 -0.30
CA ALA A 183 0.99 -8.05 0.55
C ALA A 183 1.76 -9.34 0.90
N VAL A 184 2.48 -9.93 -0.06
CA VAL A 184 3.32 -11.12 0.17
C VAL A 184 4.45 -10.83 1.16
N ASN A 185 5.11 -9.68 1.05
CA ASN A 185 6.16 -9.29 1.97
C ASN A 185 5.61 -9.08 3.39
N ILE A 186 4.49 -8.39 3.53
CA ILE A 186 3.82 -8.21 4.82
C ILE A 186 3.41 -9.55 5.45
N VAL A 187 2.75 -10.42 4.67
CA VAL A 187 2.31 -11.73 5.16
C VAL A 187 3.48 -12.59 5.62
N SER A 188 4.62 -12.49 4.94
CA SER A 188 5.81 -13.27 5.31
C SER A 188 6.41 -12.91 6.67
N ARG A 189 6.11 -11.71 7.18
CA ARG A 189 6.56 -11.26 8.50
C ARG A 189 5.61 -11.63 9.64
N ILE A 190 4.37 -11.97 9.34
CA ILE A 190 3.37 -12.35 10.36
C ILE A 190 3.88 -13.43 11.32
N PRO A 191 4.55 -14.53 10.87
CA PRO A 191 5.06 -15.55 11.80
C PRO A 191 6.07 -14.99 12.80
N SER A 192 6.97 -14.10 12.37
CA SER A 192 7.96 -13.47 13.24
C SER A 192 7.29 -12.55 14.27
N ASP A 193 6.31 -11.76 13.85
CA ASP A 193 5.56 -10.88 14.73
C ASP A 193 4.74 -11.67 15.76
N MET A 194 4.16 -12.82 15.36
CA MET A 194 3.47 -13.71 16.29
C MET A 194 4.41 -14.30 17.34
N THR A 195 5.65 -14.65 16.96
CA THR A 195 6.65 -15.11 17.94
C THR A 195 7.05 -14.00 18.90
N THR A 196 7.20 -12.76 18.43
CA THR A 196 7.47 -11.60 19.28
C THR A 196 6.34 -11.33 20.28
N LEU A 197 5.09 -11.39 19.83
CA LEU A 197 3.92 -11.27 20.72
C LEU A 197 3.89 -12.39 21.77
N TYR A 198 4.17 -13.62 21.36
CA TYR A 198 4.26 -14.75 22.30
C TYR A 198 5.35 -14.54 23.35
N GLU A 199 6.54 -14.10 22.95
CA GLU A 199 7.64 -13.83 23.86
C GLU A 199 7.35 -12.68 24.83
N ASN A 200 6.76 -11.58 24.36
CA ASN A 200 6.50 -10.40 25.18
C ASN A 200 5.31 -10.57 26.14
N PHE A 201 4.26 -11.27 25.72
CA PHE A 201 3.00 -11.28 26.46
C PHE A 201 2.64 -12.62 27.11
N ILE A 202 3.19 -13.74 26.61
CA ILE A 202 2.81 -15.09 27.06
C ILE A 202 3.96 -15.78 27.79
N LYS A 203 5.18 -15.76 27.24
CA LYS A 203 6.35 -16.44 27.77
C LYS A 203 6.74 -15.90 29.16
N GLY A 204 6.90 -16.80 30.12
CA GLY A 204 7.28 -16.43 31.49
C GLY A 204 6.18 -15.91 32.40
N LYS A 205 4.90 -15.85 31.90
CA LYS A 205 3.75 -15.47 32.73
C LYS A 205 3.00 -16.71 33.23
N THR A 206 2.20 -16.52 34.29
CA THR A 206 1.30 -17.57 34.80
C THR A 206 0.36 -18.04 33.69
N ILE A 207 0.05 -19.33 33.59
CA ILE A 207 -0.75 -19.95 32.53
C ILE A 207 -2.06 -19.17 32.31
N ALA A 208 -2.77 -18.77 33.36
CA ALA A 208 -4.01 -18.01 33.26
C ALA A 208 -3.81 -16.61 32.62
N LYS A 209 -2.73 -15.90 33.00
CA LYS A 209 -2.41 -14.58 32.42
C LYS A 209 -1.97 -14.69 30.96
N GLY A 210 -1.21 -15.73 30.62
CA GLY A 210 -0.78 -16.00 29.25
C GLY A 210 -1.94 -16.34 28.32
N MET A 211 -2.88 -17.21 28.77
CA MET A 211 -4.09 -17.52 28.01
C MET A 211 -4.96 -16.28 27.80
N LEU A 212 -5.16 -15.50 28.85
CA LEU A 212 -5.98 -14.26 28.74
C LEU A 212 -5.37 -13.27 27.78
N ALA A 213 -4.04 -13.07 27.82
CA ALA A 213 -3.31 -12.21 26.86
C ALA A 213 -3.48 -12.72 25.41
N GLY A 214 -3.32 -14.04 25.19
CA GLY A 214 -3.50 -14.64 23.87
C GLY A 214 -4.91 -14.45 23.30
N VAL A 215 -5.92 -14.64 24.13
CA VAL A 215 -7.34 -14.43 23.73
C VAL A 215 -7.59 -12.95 23.39
N ILE A 216 -7.09 -12.02 24.20
CA ILE A 216 -7.24 -10.58 23.94
C ILE A 216 -6.56 -10.19 22.63
N ILE A 217 -5.32 -10.61 22.39
CA ILE A 217 -4.59 -10.32 21.17
C ILE A 217 -5.34 -10.85 19.94
N PHE A 218 -5.79 -12.10 20.00
CA PHE A 218 -6.58 -12.70 18.93
C PHE A 218 -7.88 -11.95 18.67
N ALA A 219 -8.61 -11.58 19.73
CA ALA A 219 -9.85 -10.80 19.62
C ALA A 219 -9.60 -9.44 18.96
N ILE A 220 -8.54 -8.73 19.33
CA ILE A 220 -8.20 -7.43 18.74
C ILE A 220 -7.90 -7.59 17.25
N ILE A 221 -7.07 -8.57 16.86
CA ILE A 221 -6.75 -8.82 15.46
C ILE A 221 -8.03 -9.11 14.66
N MET A 222 -8.94 -9.94 15.20
CA MET A 222 -10.21 -10.26 14.55
C MET A 222 -11.11 -9.03 14.39
N VAL A 223 -11.21 -8.19 15.41
CA VAL A 223 -12.00 -6.93 15.36
C VAL A 223 -11.42 -5.99 14.27
N VAL A 224 -10.10 -5.84 14.21
CA VAL A 224 -9.44 -5.00 13.20
C VAL A 224 -9.69 -5.55 11.78
N VAL A 225 -9.55 -6.86 11.59
CA VAL A 225 -9.81 -7.50 10.30
C VAL A 225 -11.26 -7.30 9.86
N VAL A 226 -12.23 -7.54 10.75
CA VAL A 226 -13.65 -7.34 10.43
C VAL A 226 -13.94 -5.87 10.10
N PHE A 227 -13.40 -4.95 10.88
CA PHE A 227 -13.57 -3.51 10.63
C PHE A 227 -12.98 -3.10 9.25
N VAL A 228 -11.81 -3.60 8.89
CA VAL A 228 -11.19 -3.35 7.58
C VAL A 228 -12.01 -3.96 6.44
N LEU A 229 -12.55 -5.17 6.63
CA LEU A 229 -13.45 -5.80 5.65
C LEU A 229 -14.70 -4.95 5.40
N ILE A 230 -15.32 -4.43 6.47
CA ILE A 230 -16.49 -3.54 6.37
C ILE A 230 -16.10 -2.25 5.64
N LEU A 231 -14.97 -1.62 6.01
CA LEU A 231 -14.50 -0.37 5.43
C LEU A 231 -14.22 -0.48 3.93
N ASN A 232 -13.55 -1.56 3.49
CA ASN A 232 -13.22 -1.81 2.09
C ASN A 232 -14.40 -2.35 1.27
N GLY A 233 -15.37 -2.98 1.93
CA GLY A 233 -16.58 -3.49 1.30
C GLY A 233 -17.72 -2.48 1.21
N ALA A 234 -17.70 -1.44 2.05
CA ALA A 234 -18.76 -0.45 2.13
C ALA A 234 -18.79 0.42 0.86
N GLU A 235 -19.99 0.52 0.25
CA GLU A 235 -20.24 1.36 -0.92
C GLU A 235 -21.58 2.08 -0.79
N ARG A 236 -21.63 3.34 -1.23
CA ARG A 236 -22.85 4.09 -1.38
C ARG A 236 -23.33 4.00 -2.83
N ARG A 237 -24.50 3.42 -3.04
CA ARG A 237 -25.11 3.30 -4.38
C ARG A 237 -25.97 4.50 -4.67
N ILE A 238 -25.63 5.26 -5.70
CA ILE A 238 -26.43 6.39 -6.20
C ILE A 238 -27.27 5.90 -7.35
N PRO A 239 -28.62 5.95 -7.26
CA PRO A 239 -29.50 5.48 -8.32
C PRO A 239 -29.45 6.45 -9.51
N VAL A 240 -29.30 5.90 -10.72
CA VAL A 240 -29.36 6.62 -12.00
C VAL A 240 -30.43 5.98 -12.86
N GLN A 241 -31.32 6.80 -13.39
CA GLN A 241 -32.36 6.39 -14.32
C GLN A 241 -32.02 6.82 -15.72
N TYR A 242 -32.13 5.92 -16.67
CA TYR A 242 -31.95 6.22 -18.08
C TYR A 242 -33.30 6.36 -18.77
N SER A 243 -33.44 7.39 -19.63
CA SER A 243 -34.67 7.61 -20.42
C SER A 243 -34.89 6.43 -21.34
N LYS A 244 -36.16 6.04 -21.48
CA LYS A 244 -36.56 5.05 -22.48
C LYS A 244 -36.34 5.64 -23.88
N LYS A 245 -35.56 4.95 -24.74
CA LYS A 245 -35.41 5.29 -26.14
C LYS A 245 -36.32 4.40 -26.99
N MET A 246 -37.08 4.99 -27.88
CA MET A 246 -37.80 4.24 -28.93
C MET A 246 -36.80 3.90 -30.04
N VAL A 247 -36.59 2.60 -30.28
CA VAL A 247 -35.82 2.09 -31.43
C VAL A 247 -36.82 1.34 -32.32
N GLY A 248 -37.30 2.00 -33.36
CA GLY A 248 -38.39 1.49 -34.20
C GLY A 248 -39.71 1.42 -33.42
N ARG A 249 -40.44 0.28 -33.52
CA ARG A 249 -41.71 0.02 -32.81
C ARG A 249 -41.55 -0.53 -31.38
N LYS A 250 -40.33 -0.78 -30.93
CA LYS A 250 -40.06 -1.34 -29.59
C LYS A 250 -39.49 -0.27 -28.66
N MET A 251 -40.05 -0.15 -27.45
CA MET A 251 -39.46 0.61 -26.37
C MET A 251 -38.28 -0.17 -25.81
N MET A 252 -37.06 0.32 -25.98
CA MET A 252 -35.84 -0.18 -25.35
C MET A 252 -35.32 0.85 -24.35
N GLY A 253 -34.93 0.38 -23.15
CA GLY A 253 -34.36 1.22 -22.11
C GLY A 253 -35.27 1.41 -20.94
N GLY A 254 -34.84 2.20 -19.97
CA GLY A 254 -35.52 2.40 -18.68
C GLY A 254 -34.94 1.49 -17.57
N GLN A 255 -33.74 0.93 -17.76
CA GLN A 255 -33.03 0.26 -16.66
C GLN A 255 -32.54 1.31 -15.65
N ALA A 256 -32.92 1.13 -14.41
CA ALA A 256 -32.30 1.84 -13.31
C ALA A 256 -30.95 1.16 -13.00
N THR A 257 -29.88 1.91 -13.08
CA THR A 257 -28.55 1.47 -12.67
C THR A 257 -28.10 2.28 -11.44
N ASN A 258 -27.11 1.76 -10.73
CA ASN A 258 -26.55 2.44 -9.58
C ASN A 258 -25.08 2.75 -9.84
N ILE A 259 -24.62 3.94 -9.45
CA ILE A 259 -23.20 4.28 -9.39
C ILE A 259 -22.69 3.90 -8.01
N PRO A 260 -21.80 2.88 -7.89
CA PRO A 260 -21.22 2.53 -6.60
C PRO A 260 -20.07 3.49 -6.25
N LEU A 261 -20.23 4.27 -5.19
CA LEU A 261 -19.15 5.06 -4.59
C LEU A 261 -18.62 4.29 -3.39
N LYS A 262 -17.40 3.80 -3.48
CA LYS A 262 -16.74 3.09 -2.37
C LYS A 262 -16.41 4.06 -1.25
N VAL A 263 -16.63 3.66 0.01
CA VAL A 263 -16.28 4.46 1.20
C VAL A 263 -14.76 4.65 1.26
N ASN A 264 -14.01 3.59 1.02
CA ASN A 264 -12.56 3.67 0.88
C ASN A 264 -12.17 3.70 -0.60
N THR A 265 -12.39 4.82 -1.29
CA THR A 265 -12.03 5.01 -2.70
C THR A 265 -10.52 5.12 -2.90
N ALA A 266 -9.83 5.76 -1.95
CA ALA A 266 -8.39 5.97 -2.00
C ALA A 266 -7.58 4.70 -1.61
N GLY A 267 -8.22 3.67 -1.06
CA GLY A 267 -7.54 2.45 -0.62
C GLY A 267 -6.57 2.71 0.51
N VAL A 268 -5.40 2.12 0.43
CA VAL A 268 -4.30 2.24 1.41
C VAL A 268 -3.28 3.33 1.05
N ILE A 269 -3.39 3.91 -0.13
CA ILE A 269 -2.42 4.85 -0.70
C ILE A 269 -2.19 6.07 0.21
N PRO A 270 -3.22 6.72 0.79
CA PRO A 270 -3.03 7.86 1.69
C PRO A 270 -2.14 7.55 2.90
N ILE A 271 -2.29 6.36 3.45
CA ILE A 271 -1.52 5.91 4.61
C ILE A 271 -0.06 5.69 4.24
N ILE A 272 0.19 5.05 3.09
CA ILE A 272 1.54 4.81 2.58
C ILE A 272 2.25 6.14 2.32
N PHE A 273 1.56 7.13 1.75
CA PHE A 273 2.11 8.45 1.48
C PHE A 273 2.45 9.20 2.77
N ALA A 274 1.52 9.25 3.71
CA ALA A 274 1.73 9.89 5.00
C ALA A 274 2.92 9.25 5.74
N SER A 275 2.98 7.91 5.77
CA SER A 275 4.07 7.17 6.41
C SER A 275 5.42 7.41 5.72
N SER A 276 5.45 7.41 4.38
CA SER A 276 6.68 7.66 3.62
C SER A 276 7.23 9.07 3.86
N ILE A 277 6.37 10.09 3.86
CA ILE A 277 6.79 11.47 4.13
C ILE A 277 7.30 11.62 5.56
N MET A 278 6.62 11.00 6.53
CA MET A 278 7.03 11.06 7.94
C MET A 278 8.35 10.32 8.20
N SER A 279 8.62 9.23 7.49
CA SER A 279 9.83 8.43 7.65
C SER A 279 11.05 9.05 6.96
N PHE A 280 10.85 9.80 5.88
CA PHE A 280 11.92 10.34 5.04
C PHE A 280 12.95 11.19 5.79
N PRO A 281 12.57 12.18 6.66
CA PRO A 281 13.52 12.95 7.45
C PRO A 281 14.35 12.09 8.41
N GLY A 282 13.74 11.06 9.01
CA GLY A 282 14.43 10.12 9.90
C GLY A 282 15.50 9.32 9.18
N VAL A 283 15.19 8.82 7.99
CA VAL A 283 16.14 8.09 7.14
C VAL A 283 17.32 8.99 6.75
N ILE A 284 17.07 10.22 6.30
CA ILE A 284 18.15 11.19 5.97
C ILE A 284 19.03 11.47 7.18
N ALA A 285 18.45 11.74 8.35
CA ALA A 285 19.20 12.05 9.54
C ALA A 285 20.10 10.90 10.01
N GLN A 286 19.63 9.67 9.86
CA GLN A 286 20.40 8.48 10.20
C GLN A 286 21.60 8.30 9.26
N PHE A 287 21.42 8.51 7.95
CA PHE A 287 22.53 8.48 7.01
C PHE A 287 23.50 9.66 7.19
N ALA A 288 23.01 10.81 7.67
CA ALA A 288 23.86 11.93 8.03
C ALA A 288 24.62 11.74 9.35
N GLY A 289 24.33 10.66 10.13
CA GLY A 289 24.97 10.39 11.41
C GLY A 289 24.56 11.36 12.53
N LYS A 290 23.43 12.06 12.37
CA LYS A 290 22.95 13.12 13.29
C LYS A 290 21.75 12.68 14.15
N THR A 291 21.57 11.39 14.37
CA THR A 291 20.42 10.85 15.13
C THR A 291 20.45 11.14 16.63
N ASN A 292 21.65 11.32 17.22
CA ASN A 292 21.84 11.50 18.67
C ASN A 292 22.24 12.92 19.09
N GLY A 293 21.93 13.94 18.29
CA GLY A 293 22.22 15.34 18.63
C GLY A 293 21.27 15.89 19.71
N THR A 294 21.73 16.91 20.45
CA THR A 294 20.95 17.67 21.47
C THR A 294 20.34 18.96 20.92
N GLY A 295 20.02 19.03 19.64
CA GLY A 295 19.47 20.23 18.99
C GLY A 295 17.99 20.11 18.63
N ILE A 296 17.37 21.25 18.27
CA ILE A 296 15.96 21.33 17.82
C ILE A 296 15.67 20.33 16.68
N GLY A 297 16.64 20.12 15.79
CA GLY A 297 16.50 19.13 14.71
C GLY A 297 16.33 17.70 15.19
N SER A 298 17.01 17.30 16.26
CA SER A 298 16.87 15.96 16.84
C SER A 298 15.54 15.79 17.59
N GLU A 299 15.00 16.86 18.20
CA GLU A 299 13.66 16.81 18.80
C GLU A 299 12.56 16.69 17.77
N ILE A 300 12.68 17.40 16.64
CA ILE A 300 11.76 17.25 15.50
C ILE A 300 11.81 15.83 14.97
N LEU A 301 12.99 15.25 14.78
CA LEU A 301 13.14 13.87 14.31
C LEU A 301 12.54 12.85 15.28
N ARG A 302 12.70 13.03 16.58
CA ARG A 302 12.06 12.20 17.60
C ARG A 302 10.54 12.30 17.57
N GLY A 303 9.98 13.48 17.33
CA GLY A 303 8.54 13.66 17.14
C GLY A 303 8.00 13.04 15.85
N LEU A 304 8.78 13.03 14.77
CA LEU A 304 8.41 12.39 13.51
C LEU A 304 8.53 10.86 13.55
N SER A 305 9.29 10.31 14.51
CA SER A 305 9.46 8.86 14.67
C SER A 305 8.21 8.22 15.29
N SER A 306 7.64 7.26 14.60
CA SER A 306 6.40 6.56 15.01
C SER A 306 6.53 5.77 16.30
N SER A 307 7.75 5.42 16.72
CA SER A 307 8.04 4.74 17.98
C SER A 307 7.75 5.54 19.24
N ASN A 308 7.87 6.86 19.13
CA ASN A 308 7.68 7.74 20.27
C ASN A 308 6.23 8.17 20.45
N TRP A 309 5.34 7.81 19.49
CA TRP A 309 3.94 8.15 19.56
C TRP A 309 3.20 7.30 20.59
N CYS A 310 2.30 7.93 21.32
CA CYS A 310 1.52 7.27 22.38
C CYS A 310 2.36 6.66 23.52
N ASN A 311 3.66 7.01 23.65
CA ASN A 311 4.47 6.52 24.75
C ASN A 311 4.21 7.36 26.00
N PRO A 312 3.72 6.76 27.12
CA PRO A 312 3.42 7.49 28.35
C PRO A 312 4.61 8.26 28.94
N SER A 313 5.84 7.76 28.70
CA SER A 313 7.07 8.39 29.19
C SER A 313 7.51 9.59 28.36
N GLN A 314 6.99 9.75 27.14
CA GLN A 314 7.43 10.77 26.17
C GLN A 314 6.27 11.38 25.39
N LEU A 315 5.17 11.70 26.06
CA LEU A 315 3.94 12.28 25.45
C LEU A 315 4.19 13.53 24.63
N GLN A 316 5.25 14.28 24.95
CA GLN A 316 5.64 15.49 24.21
C GLN A 316 5.95 15.22 22.72
N TYR A 317 6.32 13.99 22.32
CA TYR A 317 6.59 13.64 20.92
C TYR A 317 5.36 13.12 20.17
N SER A 318 4.21 13.00 20.83
CA SER A 318 2.96 12.55 20.19
C SER A 318 2.35 13.55 19.20
N TRP A 319 2.91 14.76 19.09
CA TRP A 319 2.51 15.72 18.05
C TRP A 319 2.72 15.17 16.63
N GLY A 320 3.70 14.28 16.44
CA GLY A 320 3.92 13.60 15.16
C GLY A 320 2.73 12.78 14.72
N LEU A 321 2.00 12.16 15.65
CA LEU A 321 0.76 11.45 15.36
C LEU A 321 -0.33 12.38 14.80
N LEU A 322 -0.44 13.61 15.33
CA LEU A 322 -1.37 14.60 14.79
C LEU A 322 -1.01 14.99 13.35
N VAL A 323 0.28 15.24 13.08
CA VAL A 323 0.75 15.52 11.72
C VAL A 323 0.45 14.35 10.79
N TYR A 324 0.69 13.12 11.24
CA TYR A 324 0.37 11.91 10.48
C TYR A 324 -1.13 11.81 10.13
N ILE A 325 -2.01 12.08 11.10
CA ILE A 325 -3.48 12.09 10.90
C ILE A 325 -3.87 13.14 9.86
N VAL A 326 -3.33 14.36 9.98
CA VAL A 326 -3.60 15.45 9.03
C VAL A 326 -3.13 15.08 7.62
N LEU A 327 -1.93 14.50 7.49
CA LEU A 327 -1.42 14.01 6.20
C LEU A 327 -2.29 12.90 5.62
N CYS A 328 -2.76 11.95 6.43
CA CYS A 328 -3.66 10.89 5.97
C CYS A 328 -4.97 11.46 5.41
N VAL A 329 -5.59 12.43 6.09
CA VAL A 329 -6.80 13.11 5.61
C VAL A 329 -6.50 13.86 4.31
N PHE A 330 -5.44 14.65 4.29
CA PHE A 330 -5.02 15.42 3.11
C PHE A 330 -4.85 14.49 1.89
N PHE A 331 -4.09 13.40 2.03
CA PHE A 331 -3.87 12.47 0.93
C PHE A 331 -5.12 11.67 0.55
N ALA A 332 -6.04 11.41 1.49
CA ALA A 332 -7.31 10.77 1.15
C ALA A 332 -8.15 11.65 0.21
N TYR A 333 -8.29 12.93 0.52
CA TYR A 333 -8.97 13.89 -0.35
C TYR A 333 -8.22 14.08 -1.67
N PHE A 334 -6.93 14.31 -1.58
CA PHE A 334 -6.07 14.53 -2.74
C PHE A 334 -6.13 13.38 -3.75
N TYR A 335 -5.90 12.15 -3.29
CA TYR A 335 -5.91 10.98 -4.16
C TYR A 335 -7.29 10.71 -4.76
N THR A 336 -8.34 10.88 -3.97
CA THR A 336 -9.70 10.67 -4.49
C THR A 336 -10.08 11.71 -5.54
N SER A 337 -9.63 12.96 -5.39
CA SER A 337 -9.88 14.02 -6.38
C SER A 337 -9.22 13.75 -7.75
N ILE A 338 -8.09 13.04 -7.75
CA ILE A 338 -7.41 12.62 -8.99
C ILE A 338 -8.10 11.41 -9.62
N THR A 339 -8.50 10.44 -8.77
CA THR A 339 -9.01 9.16 -9.24
C THR A 339 -10.46 9.25 -9.73
N PHE A 340 -11.25 10.13 -9.17
CA PHE A 340 -12.67 10.30 -9.49
C PHE A 340 -12.96 11.74 -9.89
N ASN A 341 -13.34 11.93 -11.17
CA ASN A 341 -13.74 13.22 -11.71
C ASN A 341 -15.28 13.32 -11.79
N PRO A 342 -15.94 14.05 -10.85
CA PRO A 342 -17.38 14.17 -10.82
C PRO A 342 -17.98 14.85 -12.07
N LEU A 343 -17.24 15.77 -12.69
CA LEU A 343 -17.66 16.47 -13.91
C LEU A 343 -17.76 15.50 -15.08
N GLU A 344 -16.73 14.70 -15.29
CA GLU A 344 -16.69 13.71 -16.37
C GLU A 344 -17.79 12.64 -16.22
N VAL A 345 -17.99 12.17 -14.98
CA VAL A 345 -19.07 11.20 -14.67
C VAL A 345 -20.44 11.81 -14.93
N ALA A 346 -20.70 13.06 -14.50
CA ALA A 346 -21.96 13.76 -14.75
C ALA A 346 -22.22 13.98 -16.24
N ASP A 347 -21.20 14.35 -17.02
CA ASP A 347 -21.29 14.53 -18.48
C ASP A 347 -21.54 13.19 -19.18
N ASN A 348 -20.89 12.12 -18.76
CA ASN A 348 -21.12 10.79 -19.32
C ASN A 348 -22.56 10.30 -19.08
N ILE A 349 -23.09 10.51 -17.87
CA ILE A 349 -24.49 10.21 -17.55
C ILE A 349 -25.43 11.02 -18.46
N LYS A 350 -25.18 12.32 -18.60
CA LYS A 350 -25.97 13.22 -19.46
C LYS A 350 -25.95 12.78 -20.94
N LYS A 351 -24.76 12.47 -21.48
CA LYS A 351 -24.59 11.99 -22.86
C LYS A 351 -25.35 10.69 -23.13
N GLN A 352 -25.44 9.81 -22.12
CA GLN A 352 -26.18 8.55 -22.21
C GLN A 352 -27.70 8.72 -21.97
N GLY A 353 -28.18 9.95 -21.71
CA GLY A 353 -29.61 10.22 -21.45
C GLY A 353 -30.03 9.78 -20.03
N GLY A 354 -29.04 9.62 -19.10
CA GLY A 354 -29.29 9.29 -17.71
C GLY A 354 -29.47 10.55 -16.84
N PHE A 355 -30.15 10.39 -15.72
CA PHE A 355 -30.32 11.43 -14.71
C PHE A 355 -30.44 10.79 -13.32
N ILE A 356 -30.05 11.54 -12.29
CA ILE A 356 -30.28 11.17 -10.89
C ILE A 356 -31.67 11.66 -10.51
N PRO A 357 -32.55 10.81 -9.93
CA PRO A 357 -33.89 11.23 -9.51
C PRO A 357 -33.84 12.46 -8.60
N GLY A 358 -34.60 13.50 -8.97
CA GLY A 358 -34.67 14.76 -8.22
C GLY A 358 -33.57 15.77 -8.51
N ILE A 359 -32.60 15.46 -9.40
CA ILE A 359 -31.48 16.35 -9.74
C ILE A 359 -31.44 16.58 -11.26
N ARG A 360 -31.28 17.87 -11.67
CA ARG A 360 -31.17 18.22 -13.09
C ARG A 360 -29.84 17.69 -13.67
N PRO A 361 -29.84 17.11 -14.91
CA PRO A 361 -28.63 16.67 -15.57
C PRO A 361 -27.65 17.83 -15.82
N GLY A 362 -26.35 17.56 -15.75
CA GLY A 362 -25.28 18.51 -15.98
C GLY A 362 -24.64 19.03 -14.70
N LYS A 363 -24.38 20.33 -14.58
CA LYS A 363 -23.69 20.94 -13.43
C LYS A 363 -24.28 20.60 -12.06
N PRO A 364 -25.62 20.62 -11.85
CA PRO A 364 -26.21 20.23 -10.56
C PRO A 364 -25.92 18.77 -10.20
N THR A 365 -25.81 17.88 -11.17
CA THR A 365 -25.43 16.47 -10.96
C THR A 365 -23.98 16.37 -10.51
N SER A 366 -23.07 17.12 -11.14
CA SER A 366 -21.66 17.18 -10.74
C SER A 366 -21.50 17.72 -9.32
N ASP A 367 -22.19 18.82 -8.97
CA ASP A 367 -22.14 19.44 -7.64
C ASP A 367 -22.67 18.46 -6.55
N TYR A 368 -23.72 17.71 -6.87
CA TYR A 368 -24.26 16.69 -5.99
C TYR A 368 -23.26 15.54 -5.78
N LEU A 369 -22.65 15.04 -6.87
CA LEU A 369 -21.66 13.97 -6.79
C LEU A 369 -20.43 14.42 -5.98
N THR A 370 -19.95 15.65 -6.19
CA THR A 370 -18.84 16.23 -5.43
C THR A 370 -19.15 16.30 -3.93
N LYS A 371 -20.35 16.77 -3.59
CA LYS A 371 -20.80 16.86 -2.19
C LYS A 371 -20.88 15.47 -1.54
N MET A 372 -21.45 14.49 -2.24
CA MET A 372 -21.53 13.12 -1.74
C MET A 372 -20.16 12.48 -1.58
N LEU A 373 -19.28 12.72 -2.55
CA LEU A 373 -17.91 12.22 -2.53
C LEU A 373 -17.15 12.76 -1.30
N ASN A 374 -17.24 14.07 -1.03
CA ASN A 374 -16.58 14.68 0.12
C ASN A 374 -17.02 14.07 1.46
N TYR A 375 -18.30 13.76 1.63
CA TYR A 375 -18.78 13.08 2.84
C TYR A 375 -18.23 11.66 2.95
N ILE A 376 -18.23 10.94 1.84
CA ILE A 376 -17.76 9.55 1.79
C ILE A 376 -16.26 9.48 2.06
N ILE A 377 -15.46 10.39 1.46
CA ILE A 377 -14.01 10.47 1.69
C ILE A 377 -13.72 10.73 3.16
N PHE A 378 -14.44 11.65 3.80
CA PHE A 378 -14.24 11.95 5.21
C PHE A 378 -14.49 10.73 6.09
N ILE A 379 -15.61 10.03 5.88
CA ILE A 379 -15.94 8.80 6.62
C ILE A 379 -14.87 7.72 6.38
N GLY A 380 -14.44 7.55 5.13
CA GLY A 380 -13.38 6.62 4.76
C GLY A 380 -12.04 6.96 5.41
N ALA A 381 -11.65 8.24 5.38
CA ALA A 381 -10.41 8.73 6.01
C ALA A 381 -10.41 8.50 7.52
N VAL A 382 -11.52 8.81 8.21
CA VAL A 382 -11.66 8.54 9.65
C VAL A 382 -11.54 7.03 9.94
N GLY A 383 -12.20 6.19 9.15
CA GLY A 383 -12.08 4.74 9.28
C GLY A 383 -10.65 4.23 9.07
N LEU A 384 -9.95 4.74 8.06
CA LEU A 384 -8.54 4.42 7.80
C LEU A 384 -7.62 4.87 8.95
N ILE A 385 -7.84 6.08 9.49
CA ILE A 385 -7.04 6.61 10.61
C ILE A 385 -7.22 5.76 11.86
N ILE A 386 -8.45 5.36 12.19
CA ILE A 386 -8.71 4.49 13.34
C ILE A 386 -7.86 3.22 13.24
N VAL A 387 -7.88 2.55 12.08
CA VAL A 387 -7.10 1.33 11.88
C VAL A 387 -5.60 1.60 11.89
N ALA A 388 -5.14 2.72 11.30
CA ALA A 388 -3.74 3.07 11.23
C ALA A 388 -3.13 3.43 12.58
N VAL A 389 -3.92 4.03 13.48
CA VAL A 389 -3.46 4.45 14.82
C VAL A 389 -3.38 3.29 15.83
N ILE A 390 -4.18 2.25 15.65
CA ILE A 390 -4.20 1.09 16.55
C ILE A 390 -2.81 0.54 16.86
N PRO A 391 -1.91 0.26 15.88
CA PRO A 391 -0.58 -0.28 16.17
C PRO A 391 0.29 0.68 16.95
N PHE A 392 0.21 1.98 16.65
CA PHE A 392 1.00 2.99 17.37
C PHE A 392 0.57 3.06 18.84
N PHE A 393 -0.71 2.91 19.11
CA PHE A 393 -1.21 2.82 20.48
C PHE A 393 -0.71 1.56 21.18
N PHE A 394 -0.76 0.39 20.53
CA PHE A 394 -0.28 -0.85 21.13
C PHE A 394 1.23 -0.86 21.34
N ASN A 395 2.00 -0.33 20.41
CA ASN A 395 3.44 -0.23 20.55
C ASN A 395 3.84 0.79 21.63
N GLY A 396 3.19 1.95 21.65
CA GLY A 396 3.50 3.01 22.62
C GLY A 396 3.11 2.68 24.06
N VAL A 397 1.89 2.19 24.27
CA VAL A 397 1.34 1.94 25.62
C VAL A 397 1.79 0.59 26.17
N PHE A 398 1.77 -0.45 25.35
CA PHE A 398 2.04 -1.83 25.82
C PHE A 398 3.43 -2.35 25.44
N GLY A 399 4.23 -1.61 24.67
CA GLY A 399 5.56 -2.05 24.24
C GLY A 399 5.51 -3.35 23.41
N ALA A 400 4.50 -3.49 22.56
CA ALA A 400 4.26 -4.74 21.82
C ALA A 400 5.36 -5.04 20.78
N HIS A 401 6.04 -4.00 20.26
CA HIS A 401 7.12 -4.07 19.26
C HIS A 401 6.76 -4.94 18.05
N VAL A 402 5.50 -4.86 17.61
CA VAL A 402 5.01 -5.58 16.43
C VAL A 402 4.98 -4.66 15.23
N SER A 403 5.47 -5.17 14.10
CA SER A 403 5.38 -4.52 12.80
C SER A 403 4.03 -4.80 12.12
N PHE A 404 3.35 -5.88 12.52
CA PHE A 404 2.02 -6.24 12.05
C PHE A 404 0.97 -5.31 12.66
N GLY A 405 0.72 -4.21 11.97
CA GLY A 405 -0.19 -3.16 12.42
C GLY A 405 -1.38 -2.97 11.50
N GLY A 406 -2.25 -2.02 11.84
CA GLY A 406 -3.46 -1.71 11.08
C GLY A 406 -3.20 -1.43 9.61
N THR A 407 -2.10 -0.75 9.27
CA THR A 407 -1.68 -0.50 7.88
C THR A 407 -1.40 -1.78 7.12
N SER A 408 -0.69 -2.72 7.72
CA SER A 408 -0.38 -4.03 7.13
C SER A 408 -1.65 -4.85 6.88
N ILE A 409 -2.58 -4.86 7.85
CA ILE A 409 -3.88 -5.54 7.71
C ILE A 409 -4.70 -4.92 6.58
N ILE A 410 -4.78 -3.58 6.51
CA ILE A 410 -5.53 -2.88 5.46
C ILE A 410 -4.97 -3.26 4.07
N ILE A 411 -3.63 -3.26 3.92
CA ILE A 411 -2.98 -3.61 2.66
C ILE A 411 -3.31 -5.05 2.27
N VAL A 412 -3.08 -6.01 3.16
CA VAL A 412 -3.31 -7.44 2.86
C VAL A 412 -4.78 -7.69 2.53
N VAL A 413 -5.71 -7.21 3.37
CA VAL A 413 -7.16 -7.41 3.15
C VAL A 413 -7.62 -6.70 1.88
N GLY A 414 -7.14 -5.47 1.64
CA GLY A 414 -7.46 -4.69 0.43
C GLY A 414 -7.03 -5.42 -0.84
N VAL A 415 -5.78 -5.89 -0.89
CA VAL A 415 -5.23 -6.63 -2.03
C VAL A 415 -5.97 -7.95 -2.28
N VAL A 416 -6.27 -8.70 -1.22
CA VAL A 416 -7.02 -9.95 -1.33
C VAL A 416 -8.42 -9.70 -1.89
N LEU A 417 -9.14 -8.70 -1.36
CA LEU A 417 -10.48 -8.36 -1.85
C LEU A 417 -10.47 -7.87 -3.30
N GLU A 418 -9.51 -7.02 -3.67
CA GLU A 418 -9.38 -6.52 -5.04
C GLU A 418 -9.07 -7.65 -6.02
N THR A 419 -8.12 -8.53 -5.66
CA THR A 419 -7.76 -9.70 -6.48
C THR A 419 -8.94 -10.65 -6.66
N LEU A 420 -9.72 -10.90 -5.60
CA LEU A 420 -10.92 -11.74 -5.67
C LEU A 420 -11.99 -11.13 -6.56
N LYS A 421 -12.28 -9.83 -6.43
CA LYS A 421 -13.24 -9.13 -7.31
C LYS A 421 -12.80 -9.19 -8.77
N GLN A 422 -11.50 -9.10 -9.05
CA GLN A 422 -10.98 -9.21 -10.40
C GLN A 422 -11.11 -10.63 -10.95
N ILE A 423 -10.90 -11.67 -10.14
CA ILE A 423 -11.16 -13.06 -10.51
C ILE A 423 -12.64 -13.27 -10.84
N GLU A 424 -13.55 -12.79 -9.99
CA GLU A 424 -15.00 -12.87 -10.19
C GLU A 424 -15.42 -12.19 -11.49
N SER A 425 -14.94 -10.98 -11.75
CA SER A 425 -15.22 -10.24 -12.97
C SER A 425 -14.77 -10.99 -14.23
N GLN A 426 -13.54 -11.57 -14.21
CA GLN A 426 -13.04 -12.34 -15.35
C GLN A 426 -13.82 -13.65 -15.58
N LEU A 427 -14.33 -14.29 -14.52
CA LEU A 427 -15.17 -15.48 -14.63
C LEU A 427 -16.56 -15.14 -15.18
N LEU A 428 -17.17 -14.03 -14.75
CA LEU A 428 -18.50 -13.59 -15.22
C LEU A 428 -18.48 -13.25 -16.73
N VAL A 429 -17.48 -12.51 -17.21
CA VAL A 429 -17.34 -12.16 -18.64
C VAL A 429 -17.27 -13.40 -19.51
N ARG A 430 -16.68 -14.47 -19.03
CA ARG A 430 -16.56 -15.72 -19.79
C ARG A 430 -17.84 -16.55 -19.80
N ASN A 431 -18.57 -16.61 -18.70
CA ASN A 431 -19.86 -17.30 -18.67
C ASN A 431 -20.85 -16.65 -19.67
N TYR A 432 -20.76 -15.34 -19.85
CA TYR A 432 -21.59 -14.61 -20.84
C TYR A 432 -21.21 -14.95 -22.31
N LYS A 433 -19.90 -15.14 -22.60
CA LYS A 433 -19.44 -15.56 -23.93
C LYS A 433 -19.84 -17.01 -24.25
N GLY A 434 -19.93 -17.89 -23.27
CA GLY A 434 -20.40 -19.25 -23.44
C GLY A 434 -21.88 -19.34 -23.84
N PHE A 435 -22.70 -18.40 -23.40
CA PHE A 435 -24.12 -18.30 -23.74
C PHE A 435 -24.39 -17.76 -25.16
N LEU A 436 -23.44 -17.00 -25.73
CA LEU A 436 -23.57 -16.44 -27.08
C LEU A 436 -23.04 -17.38 -28.19
N ASN A 437 -22.30 -18.42 -27.81
CA ASN A 437 -21.73 -19.40 -28.73
C ASN A 437 -22.44 -20.79 -28.66
N SER A 438 -23.52 -20.88 -27.90
CA SER A 438 -24.46 -21.99 -27.91
C SER A 438 -25.76 -21.55 -28.64
#